data_8bcaa248ee3b425d63bf64ee20a049c1
#
_entry.id   8bcaa248ee3b425d63bf64ee20a049c1
#
_cell.length_a   1.000
_cell.length_b   1.000
_cell.length_c   1.000
_cell.angle_alpha   90.00
_cell.angle_beta   90.00
_cell.angle_gamma   90.00
#
_symmetry.space_group_name_H-M   'P 1'
#
loop_
_entity.id
_entity.type
_entity.pdbx_description
1 polymer ?
#
loop_
_entity_poly.entity_id
_entity_poly.type
_entity_poly.pdbx_seq_one_letter_code
_entity_poly.pdbx_strand_id
1 'polypeptide(L)'
;MPTSHKYQINEIMELVVLTNPKKILDIGIGFGKYGYLSREYLDIGVGGGDEDYNFNKSQIDGIEVFTEYITPLHNIIYNHIYNKNALEVLPALKIKYDLILVIDVLEHFTYDDGMKILEECKKAGRNVIISTPKDIGDQGDIFDNDFETHLFQWKKKHFNIFPNKFFISNEYSIICYAGEDVN
;
A
#
# COMPACT_ATOMS: atom_id res chain seq x y z
N MET A 1 4.56 -9.13 11.53
CA MET A 1 3.94 -8.04 12.35
C MET A 1 3.04 -7.23 11.45
N PRO A 2 1.85 -6.86 11.86
CA PRO A 2 0.93 -6.07 11.04
C PRO A 2 1.42 -4.61 10.84
N THR A 3 2.71 -4.46 10.67
CA THR A 3 3.36 -3.18 10.44
C THR A 3 4.64 -3.36 9.63
N SER A 4 4.71 -2.65 8.54
CA SER A 4 5.87 -2.62 7.65
C SER A 4 7.13 -2.07 8.33
N HIS A 5 8.27 -2.35 7.71
CA HIS A 5 9.58 -1.94 8.23
C HIS A 5 9.72 -0.41 8.32
N LYS A 6 10.25 0.08 9.45
CA LYS A 6 10.33 1.54 9.72
C LYS A 6 11.30 2.30 8.81
N TYR A 7 12.31 1.64 8.27
CA TYR A 7 13.38 2.28 7.48
C TYR A 7 13.02 2.55 6.02
N GLN A 8 11.75 2.39 5.63
CA GLN A 8 11.25 2.71 4.28
C GLN A 8 10.19 3.82 4.30
N ILE A 9 9.83 4.33 5.49
CA ILE A 9 8.73 5.28 5.65
C ILE A 9 8.99 6.55 4.84
N ASN A 10 10.19 7.12 4.95
CA ASN A 10 10.52 8.38 4.29
C ASN A 10 10.41 8.26 2.77
N GLU A 11 11.02 7.23 2.19
CA GLU A 11 11.01 7.01 0.74
C GLU A 11 9.61 6.79 0.20
N ILE A 12 8.77 6.03 0.92
CA ILE A 12 7.39 5.78 0.52
C ILE A 12 6.57 7.06 0.64
N MET A 13 6.71 7.81 1.73
CA MET A 13 5.94 9.04 1.94
C MET A 13 6.37 10.17 0.98
N GLU A 14 7.64 10.26 0.61
CA GLU A 14 8.09 11.16 -0.45
C GLU A 14 7.37 10.86 -1.78
N LEU A 15 7.25 9.58 -2.16
CA LEU A 15 6.52 9.18 -3.35
C LEU A 15 5.03 9.51 -3.27
N VAL A 16 4.39 9.31 -2.11
CA VAL A 16 2.99 9.68 -1.88
C VAL A 16 2.79 11.18 -2.07
N VAL A 17 3.65 12.00 -1.45
CA VAL A 17 3.58 13.48 -1.54
C VAL A 17 3.83 13.95 -2.97
N LEU A 18 4.83 13.40 -3.66
CA LEU A 18 5.13 13.73 -5.06
C LEU A 18 3.99 13.37 -6.01
N THR A 19 3.31 12.24 -5.77
CA THR A 19 2.13 11.83 -6.56
C THR A 19 0.94 12.75 -6.30
N ASN A 20 0.82 13.32 -5.09
CA ASN A 20 -0.31 14.16 -4.66
C ASN A 20 -1.70 13.59 -5.03
N PRO A 21 -1.98 12.33 -4.69
CA PRO A 21 -3.19 11.65 -5.11
C PRO A 21 -4.42 12.17 -4.37
N LYS A 22 -5.58 12.17 -5.04
CA LYS A 22 -6.88 12.48 -4.44
C LYS A 22 -7.62 11.21 -3.99
N LYS A 23 -7.28 10.06 -4.60
CA LYS A 23 -7.86 8.77 -4.24
C LYS A 23 -6.75 7.75 -4.06
N ILE A 24 -6.67 7.21 -2.86
CA ILE A 24 -5.68 6.20 -2.46
C ILE A 24 -6.39 4.91 -2.09
N LEU A 25 -5.86 3.78 -2.53
CA LEU A 25 -6.19 2.46 -2.01
C LEU A 25 -4.97 1.90 -1.28
N ASP A 26 -5.12 1.62 0.00
CA ASP A 26 -4.09 1.01 0.85
C ASP A 26 -4.43 -0.48 1.03
N ILE A 27 -3.58 -1.37 0.52
CA ILE A 27 -3.80 -2.82 0.57
C ILE A 27 -2.97 -3.42 1.70
N GLY A 28 -3.62 -4.17 2.59
CA GLY A 28 -3.00 -4.70 3.81
C GLY A 28 -2.73 -3.59 4.81
N ILE A 29 -3.80 -2.94 5.28
CA ILE A 29 -3.69 -1.71 6.09
C ILE A 29 -3.00 -1.93 7.44
N GLY A 30 -3.03 -3.17 7.99
CA GLY A 30 -2.44 -3.49 9.28
C GLY A 30 -2.92 -2.53 10.38
N PHE A 31 -2.01 -1.78 11.03
CA PHE A 31 -2.35 -0.72 12.01
C PHE A 31 -2.70 0.64 11.38
N GLY A 32 -2.84 0.73 10.06
CA GLY A 32 -3.22 1.96 9.38
C GLY A 32 -2.08 2.99 9.20
N LYS A 33 -0.82 2.56 9.28
CA LYS A 33 0.36 3.44 9.24
C LYS A 33 0.37 4.36 8.01
N TYR A 34 0.29 3.79 6.81
CA TYR A 34 0.38 4.57 5.58
C TYR A 34 -0.88 5.35 5.27
N GLY A 35 -2.05 4.85 5.67
CA GLY A 35 -3.28 5.62 5.63
C GLY A 35 -3.22 6.86 6.52
N TYR A 36 -2.74 6.71 7.77
CA TYR A 36 -2.58 7.84 8.70
C TYR A 36 -1.55 8.87 8.18
N LEU A 37 -0.37 8.42 7.77
CA LEU A 37 0.66 9.31 7.23
C LEU A 37 0.18 10.01 5.95
N SER A 38 -0.57 9.34 5.09
CA SER A 38 -1.16 9.95 3.92
C SER A 38 -2.14 11.07 4.29
N ARG A 39 -2.97 10.87 5.32
CA ARG A 39 -3.82 11.94 5.87
C ARG A 39 -3.00 13.13 6.35
N GLU A 40 -1.98 12.85 7.15
CA GLU A 40 -1.13 13.90 7.72
C GLU A 40 -0.47 14.74 6.62
N TYR A 41 0.16 14.10 5.65
CA TYR A 41 0.94 14.83 4.64
C TYR A 41 0.10 15.44 3.50
N LEU A 42 -1.04 14.83 3.14
CA LEU A 42 -1.85 15.31 2.02
C LEU A 42 -3.01 16.21 2.45
N ASP A 43 -3.63 15.92 3.58
CA ASP A 43 -4.84 16.62 4.02
C ASP A 43 -4.52 17.79 4.94
N ILE A 44 -3.54 17.62 5.83
CA ILE A 44 -3.13 18.66 6.79
C ILE A 44 -2.12 19.63 6.15
N GLY A 45 -1.30 19.11 5.25
CA GLY A 45 -0.39 19.92 4.43
C GLY A 45 0.87 20.38 5.13
N VAL A 46 2.01 19.95 4.63
CA VAL A 46 3.35 20.51 4.94
C VAL A 46 3.61 21.72 4.06
N GLY A 47 2.66 22.63 3.92
CA GLY A 47 2.75 23.72 2.94
C GLY A 47 2.28 25.09 3.42
N GLY A 48 2.02 25.26 4.72
CA GLY A 48 1.96 26.60 5.36
C GLY A 48 0.97 27.59 4.76
N GLY A 49 -0.19 27.16 4.34
CA GLY A 49 -1.31 28.03 4.04
C GLY A 49 -2.37 27.90 5.11
N ASP A 50 -2.63 28.97 5.85
CA ASP A 50 -3.53 29.03 7.01
C ASP A 50 -5.02 28.74 6.74
N GLU A 51 -5.40 28.33 5.53
CA GLU A 51 -6.80 28.50 5.17
C GLU A 51 -7.65 27.25 5.14
N ASP A 52 -7.10 26.01 5.15
CA ASP A 52 -7.97 24.83 5.07
C ASP A 52 -7.40 23.58 5.72
N TYR A 53 -7.41 23.54 7.06
CA TYR A 53 -7.35 22.27 7.75
C TYR A 53 -8.61 21.44 7.43
N ASN A 54 -8.48 20.54 6.48
CA ASN A 54 -9.56 19.61 6.14
C ASN A 54 -9.01 18.18 6.11
N PHE A 55 -9.26 17.44 7.17
CA PHE A 55 -8.78 16.07 7.39
C PHE A 55 -9.32 15.05 6.36
N ASN A 56 -10.22 15.42 5.47
CA ASN A 56 -10.83 14.53 4.48
C ASN A 56 -10.75 15.10 3.05
N LYS A 57 -9.67 15.78 2.68
CA LYS A 57 -9.46 16.25 1.30
C LYS A 57 -9.27 15.11 0.32
N SER A 58 -8.55 14.07 0.76
CA SER A 58 -8.28 12.86 -0.02
C SER A 58 -9.24 11.75 0.37
N GLN A 59 -9.66 10.94 -0.60
CA GLN A 59 -10.33 9.68 -0.34
C GLN A 59 -9.25 8.63 -0.10
N ILE A 60 -9.23 8.00 1.06
CA ILE A 60 -8.34 6.89 1.39
C ILE A 60 -9.19 5.69 1.76
N ASP A 61 -9.14 4.66 0.94
CA ASP A 61 -9.83 3.39 1.19
C ASP A 61 -8.80 2.32 1.54
N GLY A 62 -9.18 1.35 2.35
CA GLY A 62 -8.32 0.29 2.82
C GLY A 62 -8.84 -1.11 2.50
N ILE A 63 -7.93 -2.07 2.34
CA ILE A 63 -8.24 -3.50 2.28
C ILE A 63 -7.53 -4.19 3.43
N GLU A 64 -8.27 -4.95 4.24
CA GLU A 64 -7.74 -5.77 5.33
C GLU A 64 -8.52 -7.08 5.43
N VAL A 65 -7.81 -8.19 5.37
CA VAL A 65 -8.42 -9.51 5.45
C VAL A 65 -8.66 -9.94 6.89
N PHE A 66 -7.77 -9.55 7.80
CA PHE A 66 -7.83 -9.96 9.20
C PHE A 66 -8.61 -8.95 10.04
N THR A 67 -9.83 -9.30 10.40
CA THR A 67 -10.80 -8.41 11.07
C THR A 67 -10.28 -7.86 12.40
N GLU A 68 -9.50 -8.65 13.14
CA GLU A 68 -8.97 -8.32 14.46
C GLU A 68 -7.97 -7.17 14.43
N TYR A 69 -7.40 -6.84 13.25
CA TYR A 69 -6.55 -5.65 13.11
C TYR A 69 -7.36 -4.37 12.98
N ILE A 70 -8.65 -4.46 12.61
CA ILE A 70 -9.48 -3.28 12.42
C ILE A 70 -9.94 -2.72 13.77
N THR A 71 -9.53 -1.52 14.07
CA THR A 71 -9.83 -0.80 15.33
C THR A 71 -10.63 0.47 15.05
N PRO A 72 -11.19 1.16 16.06
CA PRO A 72 -11.84 2.46 15.87
C PRO A 72 -10.95 3.53 15.20
N LEU A 73 -9.61 3.45 15.34
CA LEU A 73 -8.68 4.34 14.68
C LEU A 73 -8.80 4.27 13.16
N HIS A 74 -8.99 3.08 12.60
CA HIS A 74 -9.12 2.88 11.16
C HIS A 74 -10.34 3.60 10.59
N ASN A 75 -11.44 3.69 11.34
CA ASN A 75 -12.65 4.41 10.91
C ASN A 75 -12.43 5.94 10.85
N ILE A 76 -11.39 6.45 11.51
CA ILE A 76 -10.98 7.85 11.40
C ILE A 76 -10.08 8.05 10.17
N ILE A 77 -9.20 7.09 9.90
CA ILE A 77 -8.20 7.16 8.82
C ILE A 77 -8.84 6.93 7.46
N TYR A 78 -9.60 5.84 7.32
CA TYR A 78 -10.11 5.37 6.02
C TYR A 78 -11.55 5.81 5.78
N ASN A 79 -11.84 6.21 4.54
CA ASN A 79 -13.21 6.53 4.11
C ASN A 79 -14.04 5.25 3.97
N HIS A 80 -13.42 4.18 3.50
CA HIS A 80 -14.02 2.87 3.40
C HIS A 80 -12.98 1.77 3.67
N ILE A 81 -13.39 0.70 4.35
CA ILE A 81 -12.55 -0.48 4.59
C ILE A 81 -13.23 -1.70 4.01
N TYR A 82 -12.57 -2.33 3.06
CA TYR A 82 -12.96 -3.63 2.53
C TYR A 82 -12.37 -4.73 3.42
N ASN A 83 -13.15 -5.26 4.36
CA ASN A 83 -12.70 -6.35 5.21
C ASN A 83 -12.86 -7.70 4.47
N LYS A 84 -11.97 -7.92 3.51
CA LYS A 84 -11.91 -9.09 2.63
C LYS A 84 -10.51 -9.27 2.06
N ASN A 85 -10.27 -10.45 1.46
CA ASN A 85 -9.04 -10.68 0.72
C ASN A 85 -8.92 -9.76 -0.50
N ALA A 86 -7.73 -9.22 -0.73
CA ALA A 86 -7.44 -8.34 -1.87
C ALA A 86 -7.74 -9.01 -3.22
N LEU A 87 -7.56 -10.32 -3.34
CA LEU A 87 -7.91 -11.11 -4.53
C LEU A 87 -9.41 -11.10 -4.86
N GLU A 88 -10.26 -10.86 -3.87
CA GLU A 88 -11.71 -10.73 -4.07
C GLU A 88 -12.11 -9.28 -4.36
N VAL A 89 -11.49 -8.34 -3.64
CA VAL A 89 -11.85 -6.92 -3.70
C VAL A 89 -11.41 -6.29 -5.02
N LEU A 90 -10.14 -6.47 -5.39
CA LEU A 90 -9.54 -5.78 -6.53
C LEU A 90 -10.30 -5.99 -7.85
N PRO A 91 -10.68 -7.23 -8.24
CA PRO A 91 -11.42 -7.46 -9.49
C PRO A 91 -12.84 -6.86 -9.48
N ALA A 92 -13.40 -6.61 -8.29
CA ALA A 92 -14.75 -6.07 -8.13
C ALA A 92 -14.79 -4.52 -8.08
N LEU A 93 -13.64 -3.85 -8.00
CA LEU A 93 -13.57 -2.40 -7.95
C LEU A 93 -14.10 -1.77 -9.23
N LYS A 94 -14.96 -0.76 -9.05
CA LYS A 94 -15.54 0.02 -10.17
C LYS A 94 -14.95 1.43 -10.28
N ILE A 95 -14.10 1.79 -9.34
CA ILE A 95 -13.44 3.11 -9.29
C ILE A 95 -11.96 2.94 -9.61
N LYS A 96 -11.37 3.97 -10.20
CA LYS A 96 -9.92 4.05 -10.42
C LYS A 96 -9.32 4.94 -9.34
N TYR A 97 -8.24 4.46 -8.74
CA TYR A 97 -7.46 5.21 -7.76
C TYR A 97 -6.30 5.95 -8.43
N ASP A 98 -5.93 7.09 -7.89
CA ASP A 98 -4.74 7.82 -8.36
C ASP A 98 -3.46 7.10 -7.91
N LEU A 99 -3.52 6.50 -6.71
CA LEU A 99 -2.42 5.75 -6.12
C LEU A 99 -2.92 4.50 -5.40
N ILE A 100 -2.24 3.38 -5.61
CA ILE A 100 -2.42 2.17 -4.81
C ILE A 100 -1.13 1.91 -4.03
N LEU A 101 -1.27 1.63 -2.74
CA LEU A 101 -0.19 1.23 -1.84
C LEU A 101 -0.25 -0.29 -1.63
N VAL A 102 0.89 -0.97 -1.83
CA VAL A 102 1.07 -2.41 -1.60
C VAL A 102 2.37 -2.55 -0.81
N ILE A 103 2.31 -2.26 0.49
CA ILE A 103 3.48 -2.06 1.32
C ILE A 103 3.68 -3.24 2.28
N ASP A 104 4.70 -4.07 1.99
CA ASP A 104 5.00 -5.30 2.73
C ASP A 104 3.76 -6.21 2.85
N VAL A 105 3.21 -6.55 1.68
CA VAL A 105 1.98 -7.35 1.52
C VAL A 105 2.22 -8.54 0.60
N LEU A 106 2.98 -8.34 -0.49
CA LEU A 106 3.13 -9.36 -1.53
C LEU A 106 3.83 -10.62 -1.04
N GLU A 107 4.73 -10.51 -0.08
CA GLU A 107 5.43 -11.66 0.53
C GLU A 107 4.51 -12.66 1.21
N HIS A 108 3.30 -12.23 1.56
CA HIS A 108 2.26 -13.08 2.17
C HIS A 108 1.42 -13.84 1.15
N PHE A 109 1.68 -13.66 -0.14
CA PHE A 109 0.99 -14.37 -1.21
C PHE A 109 1.92 -15.34 -1.93
N THR A 110 1.34 -16.40 -2.49
CA THR A 110 2.04 -17.22 -3.49
C THR A 110 2.45 -16.34 -4.67
N TYR A 111 3.42 -16.78 -5.47
CA TYR A 111 3.81 -16.06 -6.67
C TYR A 111 2.61 -15.78 -7.60
N ASP A 112 1.79 -16.80 -7.85
CA ASP A 112 0.66 -16.68 -8.78
C ASP A 112 -0.41 -15.71 -8.27
N ASP A 113 -0.71 -15.73 -6.98
CA ASP A 113 -1.69 -14.83 -6.38
C ASP A 113 -1.16 -13.40 -6.28
N GLY A 114 0.10 -13.22 -5.91
CA GLY A 114 0.74 -11.91 -5.93
C GLY A 114 0.80 -11.30 -7.33
N MET A 115 1.05 -12.11 -8.38
CA MET A 115 0.97 -11.63 -9.76
C MET A 115 -0.44 -11.19 -10.16
N LYS A 116 -1.50 -11.91 -9.73
CA LYS A 116 -2.89 -11.47 -9.95
C LYS A 116 -3.17 -10.13 -9.25
N ILE A 117 -2.70 -9.96 -8.01
CA ILE A 117 -2.82 -8.67 -7.28
C ILE A 117 -2.16 -7.56 -8.09
N LEU A 118 -0.92 -7.75 -8.58
CA LEU A 118 -0.22 -6.73 -9.36
C LEU A 118 -0.95 -6.40 -10.68
N GLU A 119 -1.52 -7.40 -11.36
CA GLU A 119 -2.34 -7.20 -12.56
C GLU A 119 -3.59 -6.37 -12.27
N GLU A 120 -4.29 -6.66 -11.18
CA GLU A 120 -5.47 -5.90 -10.78
C GLU A 120 -5.09 -4.48 -10.32
N CYS A 121 -4.00 -4.31 -9.57
CA CYS A 121 -3.49 -2.99 -9.20
C CYS A 121 -3.20 -2.14 -10.45
N LYS A 122 -2.59 -2.72 -11.49
CA LYS A 122 -2.32 -2.03 -12.76
C LYS A 122 -3.61 -1.57 -13.47
N LYS A 123 -4.72 -2.30 -13.31
CA LYS A 123 -6.03 -1.92 -13.88
C LYS A 123 -6.72 -0.85 -13.03
N ALA A 124 -6.70 -1.02 -11.71
CA ALA A 124 -7.44 -0.20 -10.75
C ALA A 124 -6.73 1.11 -10.38
N GLY A 125 -5.40 1.18 -10.50
CA GLY A 125 -4.59 2.35 -10.16
C GLY A 125 -4.01 3.07 -11.39
N ARG A 126 -3.76 4.37 -11.26
CA ARG A 126 -2.91 5.12 -12.19
C ARG A 126 -1.45 4.88 -11.85
N ASN A 127 -1.14 4.94 -10.56
CA ASN A 127 0.19 4.69 -10.01
C ASN A 127 0.10 3.67 -8.88
N VAL A 128 1.19 2.92 -8.67
CA VAL A 128 1.31 1.91 -7.63
C VAL A 128 2.66 2.08 -6.93
N ILE A 129 2.65 2.17 -5.62
CA ILE A 129 3.86 2.03 -4.79
C ILE A 129 3.84 0.63 -4.20
N ILE A 130 4.90 -0.11 -4.44
CA ILE A 130 5.06 -1.48 -3.94
C ILE A 130 6.32 -1.51 -3.09
N SER A 131 6.22 -2.04 -1.88
CA SER A 131 7.41 -2.49 -1.15
C SER A 131 7.30 -3.96 -0.77
N THR A 132 8.46 -4.58 -0.64
CA THR A 132 8.60 -5.95 -0.13
C THR A 132 9.99 -6.08 0.49
N PRO A 133 10.16 -6.86 1.57
CA PRO A 133 11.48 -7.09 2.16
C PRO A 133 12.46 -7.70 1.16
N LYS A 134 13.72 -7.27 1.22
CA LYS A 134 14.81 -7.92 0.44
C LYS A 134 15.12 -9.32 0.93
N ASP A 135 14.86 -9.57 2.19
CA ASP A 135 14.94 -10.86 2.84
C ASP A 135 13.69 -11.04 3.68
N ILE A 136 12.84 -11.98 3.30
CA ILE A 136 11.59 -12.26 4.01
C ILE A 136 11.80 -13.09 5.28
N GLY A 137 13.00 -13.68 5.47
CA GLY A 137 13.27 -14.58 6.58
C GLY A 137 12.34 -15.81 6.58
N ASP A 138 12.30 -16.47 7.72
CA ASP A 138 11.38 -17.60 8.00
C ASP A 138 10.31 -17.10 8.98
N GLN A 139 9.23 -16.51 8.44
CA GLN A 139 8.10 -16.01 9.23
C GLN A 139 6.89 -16.88 8.98
N GLY A 140 6.44 -17.58 10.05
CA GLY A 140 5.17 -18.28 10.09
C GLY A 140 4.01 -17.35 10.47
N ASP A 141 2.93 -17.94 10.94
CA ASP A 141 1.81 -17.21 11.54
C ASP A 141 2.25 -16.37 12.75
N ILE A 142 1.77 -15.16 12.82
CA ILE A 142 2.00 -14.25 13.96
C ILE A 142 0.65 -13.70 14.42
N PHE A 143 0.45 -13.62 15.73
CA PHE A 143 -0.82 -13.16 16.34
C PHE A 143 -2.03 -14.01 15.96
N ASP A 144 -1.85 -15.35 15.86
CA ASP A 144 -2.90 -16.27 15.41
C ASP A 144 -3.49 -15.89 14.03
N ASN A 145 -2.66 -15.30 13.17
CA ASN A 145 -3.02 -14.82 11.84
C ASN A 145 -2.18 -15.50 10.76
N ASP A 146 -2.77 -16.50 10.09
CA ASP A 146 -2.13 -17.25 9.01
C ASP A 146 -1.72 -16.35 7.82
N PHE A 147 -2.40 -15.19 7.65
CA PHE A 147 -2.08 -14.22 6.60
C PHE A 147 -0.76 -13.48 6.80
N GLU A 148 -0.12 -13.60 7.98
CA GLU A 148 1.21 -13.06 8.25
C GLU A 148 2.34 -13.99 7.78
N THR A 149 2.03 -15.21 7.33
CA THR A 149 3.05 -16.14 6.85
C THR A 149 3.72 -15.65 5.57
N HIS A 150 5.05 -15.66 5.54
CA HIS A 150 5.81 -15.35 4.34
C HIS A 150 5.85 -16.54 3.40
N LEU A 151 5.32 -16.37 2.19
CA LEU A 151 5.16 -17.43 1.20
C LEU A 151 6.11 -17.31 0.00
N PHE A 152 6.50 -16.09 -0.39
CA PHE A 152 7.30 -15.90 -1.59
C PHE A 152 8.25 -14.70 -1.50
N GLN A 153 9.53 -14.93 -1.85
CA GLN A 153 10.55 -13.88 -1.92
C GLN A 153 10.48 -13.13 -3.26
N TRP A 154 10.00 -11.88 -3.21
CA TRP A 154 9.91 -11.02 -4.37
C TRP A 154 11.28 -10.46 -4.77
N LYS A 155 11.43 -10.18 -6.08
CA LYS A 155 12.65 -9.59 -6.66
C LYS A 155 12.25 -8.54 -7.70
N LYS A 156 13.11 -7.57 -7.97
CA LYS A 156 12.87 -6.49 -8.95
C LYS A 156 12.35 -6.98 -10.30
N LYS A 157 12.81 -8.13 -10.80
CA LYS A 157 12.37 -8.71 -12.07
C LYS A 157 10.88 -9.06 -12.13
N HIS A 158 10.25 -9.35 -10.98
CA HIS A 158 8.84 -9.72 -10.93
C HIS A 158 7.91 -8.52 -11.17
N PHE A 159 8.41 -7.30 -11.01
CA PHE A 159 7.66 -6.07 -11.30
C PHE A 159 7.74 -5.64 -12.78
N ASN A 160 8.29 -6.48 -13.67
CA ASN A 160 8.35 -6.18 -15.12
C ASN A 160 6.99 -6.14 -15.81
N ILE A 161 5.93 -6.57 -15.15
CA ILE A 161 4.54 -6.36 -15.56
C ILE A 161 4.19 -4.86 -15.75
N PHE A 162 4.88 -3.96 -15.04
CA PHE A 162 4.76 -2.52 -15.21
C PHE A 162 5.82 -2.04 -16.20
N PRO A 163 5.43 -1.51 -17.38
CA PRO A 163 6.40 -1.01 -18.37
C PRO A 163 7.13 0.23 -17.86
N ASN A 164 6.41 1.15 -17.24
CA ASN A 164 6.94 2.37 -16.65
C ASN A 164 7.08 2.19 -15.14
N LYS A 165 8.31 2.14 -14.66
CA LYS A 165 8.64 2.00 -13.24
C LYS A 165 10.06 2.44 -12.95
N PHE A 166 10.30 2.78 -11.69
CA PHE A 166 11.66 2.89 -11.14
C PHE A 166 11.73 2.30 -9.73
N PHE A 167 12.94 2.14 -9.23
CA PHE A 167 13.19 1.59 -7.91
C PHE A 167 13.94 2.59 -7.06
N ILE A 168 13.44 2.83 -5.85
CA ILE A 168 14.15 3.59 -4.83
C ILE A 168 15.20 2.68 -4.17
N SER A 169 16.37 3.24 -3.90
CA SER A 169 17.39 2.55 -3.14
C SER A 169 17.03 2.55 -1.66
N ASN A 170 16.89 1.37 -1.09
CA ASN A 170 16.68 1.17 0.34
C ASN A 170 17.47 -0.06 0.77
N GLU A 171 17.98 -0.08 2.00
CA GLU A 171 18.83 -1.18 2.50
C GLU A 171 18.01 -2.46 2.74
N TYR A 172 16.80 -2.31 3.26
CA TYR A 172 15.97 -3.41 3.77
C TYR A 172 14.91 -3.87 2.78
N SER A 173 14.40 -2.95 1.96
CA SER A 173 13.25 -3.21 1.10
C SER A 173 13.56 -2.97 -0.38
N ILE A 174 12.83 -3.66 -1.24
CA ILE A 174 12.67 -3.31 -2.64
C ILE A 174 11.46 -2.37 -2.71
N ILE A 175 11.69 -1.12 -3.08
CA ILE A 175 10.63 -0.13 -3.26
C ILE A 175 10.52 0.17 -4.74
N CYS A 176 9.34 -0.08 -5.31
CA CYS A 176 9.02 0.17 -6.71
C CYS A 176 7.89 1.20 -6.81
N TYR A 177 8.12 2.26 -7.57
CA TYR A 177 7.07 3.15 -8.05
C TYR A 177 6.79 2.82 -9.51
N ALA A 178 5.53 2.61 -9.87
CA ALA A 178 5.13 2.21 -11.20
C ALA A 178 3.82 2.91 -11.61
N GLY A 179 3.69 3.31 -12.87
CA GLY A 179 2.43 3.86 -13.38
C GLY A 179 2.56 4.92 -14.45
N GLU A 180 1.51 5.73 -14.57
CA GLU A 180 1.36 6.74 -15.62
C GLU A 180 2.30 7.93 -15.42
N ASP A 181 2.65 8.28 -14.17
CA ASP A 181 3.47 9.46 -13.84
C ASP A 181 4.99 9.16 -13.85
N VAL A 182 5.38 7.93 -14.24
CA VAL A 182 6.78 7.57 -14.45
C VAL A 182 7.20 7.97 -15.86
N ASN A 183 7.99 9.05 -15.97
CA ASN A 183 8.58 9.55 -17.22
C ASN A 183 10.02 9.06 -17.38
#